data_928d20bb30411674cbb0bfcdc8659778
#
_entry.id   928d20bb30411674cbb0bfcdc8659778
#
_cell.length_a   1.000
_cell.length_b   1.000
_cell.length_c   1.000
_cell.angle_alpha   90.00
_cell.angle_beta   90.00
_cell.angle_gamma   90.00
#
_symmetry.space_group_name_H-M   'P 1'
#
loop_
_entity.id
_entity.type
_entity.pdbx_description
1 polymer ?
#
loop_
_entity_poly.entity_id
_entity_poly.type
_entity_poly.pdbx_seq_one_letter_code
_entity_poly.pdbx_strand_id
1 'polypeptide(L)'
;MALLSFLLLALQSPASQPLPGIGLNVVLIAADDEYHSEQMMPQFAKILEQRQGFHCTVLFSKNPQTGAISPHERANIPGLGALDTADLLILFTRFRDLPDEQMSHFVKYLESGKPIFGIRTATHAFAIKPGEQYAKYSWNSKEAGWEGGFGRQVLGETWIAHHGDHGKQSTRGRIVVEQAAHPILRGIKDGEIWVPTDVYEVRLPLPPGCVPLVKGEVLTGMKESDGPAKGKVNEPMLPVAWTNTYKSARVFTTTMGSAEDFSNEALRRLFVNAALWAVGREVQISFKTDVRLVGEYHPTSFLLSY
;
A
#
# COMPACT_ATOMS: atom_id res chain seq x y z
N MET A 1 -56.43 -18.35 -42.75
CA MET A 1 -56.06 -17.41 -41.70
C MET A 1 -54.97 -18.08 -40.80
N ALA A 2 -53.73 -17.71 -40.98
CA ALA A 2 -52.60 -18.24 -40.22
C ALA A 2 -52.27 -17.26 -39.11
N LEU A 3 -52.39 -17.67 -37.83
CA LEU A 3 -51.94 -16.88 -36.68
C LEU A 3 -50.43 -17.01 -36.56
N LEU A 4 -49.71 -15.90 -36.74
CA LEU A 4 -48.32 -15.76 -36.37
C LEU A 4 -48.22 -15.49 -34.86
N SER A 5 -47.76 -16.44 -34.09
CA SER A 5 -47.42 -16.23 -32.68
C SER A 5 -46.00 -15.63 -32.60
N PHE A 6 -45.93 -14.34 -32.20
CA PHE A 6 -44.65 -13.70 -31.87
C PHE A 6 -44.17 -14.16 -30.48
N LEU A 7 -43.11 -14.93 -30.44
CA LEU A 7 -42.41 -15.29 -29.20
C LEU A 7 -41.57 -14.09 -28.76
N LEU A 8 -42.01 -13.36 -27.72
CA LEU A 8 -41.19 -12.32 -27.08
C LEU A 8 -40.08 -13.01 -26.25
N LEU A 9 -38.85 -13.05 -26.77
CA LEU A 9 -37.68 -13.38 -25.97
C LEU A 9 -37.44 -12.17 -25.04
N ALA A 10 -37.75 -12.33 -23.77
CA ALA A 10 -37.30 -11.40 -22.72
C ALA A 10 -35.79 -11.51 -22.59
N LEU A 11 -35.06 -10.51 -23.06
CA LEU A 11 -33.64 -10.33 -22.78
C LEU A 11 -33.47 -10.09 -21.26
N GLN A 12 -33.18 -11.13 -20.51
CA GLN A 12 -32.75 -10.99 -19.11
C GLN A 12 -31.44 -10.23 -19.13
N SER A 13 -31.43 -9.03 -18.55
CA SER A 13 -30.18 -8.32 -18.28
C SER A 13 -29.28 -9.24 -17.46
N PRO A 14 -27.99 -9.41 -17.83
CA PRO A 14 -27.07 -10.22 -17.04
C PRO A 14 -27.03 -9.68 -15.62
N ALA A 15 -27.32 -10.54 -14.65
CA ALA A 15 -27.19 -10.19 -13.23
C ALA A 15 -25.77 -9.63 -13.02
N SER A 16 -25.68 -8.43 -12.46
CA SER A 16 -24.38 -7.81 -12.17
C SER A 16 -23.61 -8.74 -11.24
N GLN A 17 -22.40 -9.14 -11.65
CA GLN A 17 -21.53 -9.95 -10.80
C GLN A 17 -21.29 -9.22 -9.47
N PRO A 18 -21.33 -9.92 -8.33
CA PRO A 18 -21.05 -9.29 -7.05
C PRO A 18 -19.64 -8.67 -7.04
N LEU A 19 -19.50 -7.53 -6.33
CA LEU A 19 -18.20 -6.88 -6.20
C LEU A 19 -17.19 -7.82 -5.53
N PRO A 20 -15.91 -7.78 -5.95
CA PRO A 20 -14.91 -8.81 -5.57
C PRO A 20 -14.57 -8.86 -4.08
N GLY A 21 -14.74 -7.76 -3.34
CA GLY A 21 -14.43 -7.64 -1.92
C GLY A 21 -15.56 -8.01 -0.96
N ILE A 22 -16.76 -8.36 -1.47
CA ILE A 22 -17.92 -8.66 -0.61
C ILE A 22 -17.57 -9.77 0.40
N GLY A 23 -17.88 -9.47 1.68
CA GLY A 23 -17.67 -10.37 2.81
C GLY A 23 -16.24 -10.39 3.37
N LEU A 24 -15.35 -9.51 2.87
CA LEU A 24 -13.96 -9.42 3.34
C LEU A 24 -13.74 -8.12 4.13
N ASN A 25 -13.10 -8.27 5.31
CA ASN A 25 -12.77 -7.18 6.22
C ASN A 25 -11.34 -6.69 5.97
N VAL A 26 -11.17 -5.39 5.76
CA VAL A 26 -9.87 -4.74 5.58
C VAL A 26 -9.64 -3.75 6.71
N VAL A 27 -8.52 -3.90 7.40
CA VAL A 27 -8.06 -2.90 8.37
C VAL A 27 -6.97 -2.07 7.74
N LEU A 28 -7.18 -0.74 7.68
CA LEU A 28 -6.21 0.23 7.18
C LEU A 28 -5.68 1.03 8.37
N ILE A 29 -4.36 1.10 8.54
CA ILE A 29 -3.72 1.85 9.63
C ILE A 29 -3.01 3.07 9.07
N ALA A 30 -3.53 4.27 9.40
CA ALA A 30 -3.00 5.58 9.05
C ALA A 30 -2.25 6.17 10.25
N ALA A 31 -0.95 6.00 10.31
CA ALA A 31 -0.11 6.43 11.43
C ALA A 31 1.30 6.80 10.93
N ASP A 32 1.36 7.64 9.94
CA ASP A 32 2.54 8.27 9.38
C ASP A 32 2.53 9.76 9.74
N ASP A 33 3.69 10.36 9.94
CA ASP A 33 3.88 11.74 10.33
C ASP A 33 4.69 12.56 9.29
N GLU A 34 4.64 12.13 8.01
CA GLU A 34 5.39 12.79 6.92
C GLU A 34 4.59 12.90 5.61
N TYR A 35 3.76 11.91 5.28
CA TYR A 35 3.13 11.79 3.96
C TYR A 35 1.60 11.88 3.97
N HIS A 36 1.01 12.38 5.04
CA HIS A 36 -0.44 12.59 5.21
C HIS A 36 -1.28 11.33 5.01
N SER A 37 -0.87 10.22 5.65
CA SER A 37 -1.61 8.95 5.62
C SER A 37 -3.06 9.09 6.10
N GLU A 38 -3.34 10.03 7.02
CA GLU A 38 -4.67 10.31 7.56
C GLU A 38 -5.62 10.91 6.52
N GLN A 39 -5.10 11.41 5.40
CA GLN A 39 -5.90 11.87 4.26
C GLN A 39 -6.05 10.75 3.22
N MET A 40 -4.98 10.01 2.93
CA MET A 40 -4.95 9.00 1.88
C MET A 40 -5.74 7.74 2.26
N MET A 41 -5.54 7.20 3.46
CA MET A 41 -6.12 5.92 3.86
C MET A 41 -7.66 5.94 3.92
N PRO A 42 -8.33 7.01 4.40
CA PRO A 42 -9.80 7.11 4.29
C PRO A 42 -10.29 7.14 2.84
N GLN A 43 -9.57 7.80 1.95
CA GLN A 43 -9.94 7.84 0.53
C GLN A 43 -9.76 6.47 -0.12
N PHE A 44 -8.69 5.75 0.22
CA PHE A 44 -8.47 4.39 -0.25
C PHE A 44 -9.55 3.44 0.29
N ALA A 45 -9.91 3.54 1.57
CA ALA A 45 -11.00 2.78 2.17
C ALA A 45 -12.34 3.01 1.42
N LYS A 46 -12.70 4.27 1.11
CA LYS A 46 -13.92 4.58 0.33
C LYS A 46 -13.90 3.90 -1.05
N ILE A 47 -12.75 3.86 -1.73
CA ILE A 47 -12.64 3.17 -3.03
C ILE A 47 -12.83 1.67 -2.84
N LEU A 48 -12.17 1.07 -1.85
CA LEU A 48 -12.31 -0.36 -1.55
C LEU A 48 -13.74 -0.73 -1.19
N GLU A 49 -14.44 0.09 -0.39
CA GLU A 49 -15.84 -0.16 -0.02
C GLU A 49 -16.80 0.03 -1.20
N GLN A 50 -16.80 1.22 -1.79
CA GLN A 50 -17.85 1.60 -2.75
C GLN A 50 -17.61 1.03 -4.15
N ARG A 51 -16.37 0.77 -4.53
CA ARG A 51 -16.02 0.28 -5.88
C ARG A 51 -15.70 -1.21 -5.89
N GLN A 52 -15.24 -1.77 -4.76
CA GLN A 52 -14.81 -3.16 -4.68
C GLN A 52 -15.64 -4.01 -3.71
N GLY A 53 -16.44 -3.39 -2.83
CA GLY A 53 -17.36 -4.10 -1.93
C GLY A 53 -16.71 -4.65 -0.65
N PHE A 54 -15.50 -4.22 -0.29
CA PHE A 54 -14.88 -4.56 1.00
C PHE A 54 -15.62 -3.88 2.16
N HIS A 55 -15.43 -4.43 3.37
CA HIS A 55 -15.75 -3.75 4.61
C HIS A 55 -14.47 -3.22 5.23
N CYS A 56 -14.33 -1.90 5.31
CA CYS A 56 -13.08 -1.25 5.74
C CYS A 56 -13.19 -0.64 7.13
N THR A 57 -12.15 -0.83 7.94
CA THR A 57 -11.94 -0.12 9.20
C THR A 57 -10.66 0.69 9.11
N VAL A 58 -10.74 2.02 9.24
CA VAL A 58 -9.56 2.89 9.24
C VAL A 58 -9.20 3.27 10.67
N LEU A 59 -7.98 2.92 11.07
CA LEU A 59 -7.41 3.23 12.38
C LEU A 59 -6.37 4.35 12.23
N PHE A 60 -6.32 5.25 13.21
CA PHE A 60 -5.43 6.39 13.21
C PHE A 60 -4.59 6.41 14.48
N SER A 61 -3.38 6.99 14.40
CA SER A 61 -2.71 7.47 15.59
C SER A 61 -3.49 8.65 16.20
N LYS A 62 -3.69 8.61 17.51
CA LYS A 62 -4.55 9.58 18.23
C LYS A 62 -3.89 10.04 19.51
N ASN A 63 -4.03 11.33 19.79
CA ASN A 63 -3.68 11.88 21.10
C ASN A 63 -4.50 11.16 22.19
N PRO A 64 -3.87 10.52 23.19
CA PRO A 64 -4.58 9.72 24.18
C PRO A 64 -5.45 10.54 25.15
N GLN A 65 -5.18 11.86 25.30
CA GLN A 65 -5.95 12.74 26.18
C GLN A 65 -7.18 13.32 25.49
N THR A 66 -7.05 13.69 24.21
CA THR A 66 -8.13 14.39 23.49
C THR A 66 -8.92 13.47 22.55
N GLY A 67 -8.36 12.31 22.18
CA GLY A 67 -8.92 11.42 21.16
C GLY A 67 -8.81 11.93 19.72
N ALA A 68 -8.24 13.13 19.52
CA ALA A 68 -8.04 13.71 18.20
C ALA A 68 -6.99 12.93 17.38
N ILE A 69 -7.15 12.87 16.07
CA ILE A 69 -6.13 12.32 15.16
C ILE A 69 -4.86 13.15 15.34
N SER A 70 -3.76 12.48 15.55
CA SER A 70 -2.44 13.08 15.79
C SER A 70 -1.37 12.27 15.10
N PRO A 71 -0.94 12.66 13.90
CA PRO A 71 0.11 11.94 13.14
C PRO A 71 1.42 11.79 13.92
N HIS A 72 1.75 12.74 14.78
CA HIS A 72 2.96 12.70 15.62
C HIS A 72 2.86 11.81 16.86
N GLU A 73 1.64 11.33 17.20
CA GLU A 73 1.48 10.41 18.32
C GLU A 73 2.02 9.03 17.95
N ARG A 74 3.11 8.60 18.61
CA ARG A 74 3.82 7.38 18.26
C ARG A 74 3.37 6.14 19.05
N ALA A 75 2.74 6.33 20.17
CA ALA A 75 2.46 5.28 21.14
C ALA A 75 0.98 4.89 21.23
N ASN A 76 0.10 5.42 20.38
CA ASN A 76 -1.32 5.17 20.54
C ASN A 76 -2.07 5.08 19.21
N ILE A 77 -2.49 3.86 18.86
CA ILE A 77 -3.41 3.55 17.74
C ILE A 77 -4.58 2.76 18.34
N PRO A 78 -5.64 3.43 18.82
CA PRO A 78 -6.78 2.73 19.42
C PRO A 78 -7.55 1.91 18.38
N GLY A 79 -8.10 0.77 18.81
CA GLY A 79 -8.94 -0.09 17.98
C GLY A 79 -8.19 -1.21 17.24
N LEU A 80 -6.92 -1.47 17.53
CA LEU A 80 -6.13 -2.55 16.89
C LEU A 80 -6.74 -3.95 17.07
N GLY A 81 -7.66 -4.16 18.02
CA GLY A 81 -8.47 -5.39 18.12
C GLY A 81 -9.26 -5.71 16.85
N ALA A 82 -9.52 -4.73 15.95
CA ALA A 82 -10.13 -4.98 14.64
C ALA A 82 -9.30 -5.95 13.77
N LEU A 83 -7.99 -6.06 14.01
CA LEU A 83 -7.10 -7.01 13.33
C LEU A 83 -7.47 -8.48 13.60
N ASP A 84 -8.14 -8.78 14.70
CA ASP A 84 -8.53 -10.17 15.02
C ASP A 84 -9.46 -10.77 13.96
N THR A 85 -10.28 -9.95 13.31
CA THR A 85 -11.24 -10.37 12.27
C THR A 85 -10.88 -9.90 10.86
N ALA A 86 -9.77 -9.18 10.69
CA ALA A 86 -9.35 -8.68 9.39
C ALA A 86 -8.90 -9.83 8.47
N ASP A 87 -9.23 -9.70 7.17
CA ASP A 87 -8.76 -10.57 6.08
C ASP A 87 -7.56 -9.95 5.35
N LEU A 88 -7.37 -8.63 5.46
CA LEU A 88 -6.24 -7.88 4.91
C LEU A 88 -5.86 -6.74 5.86
N LEU A 89 -4.56 -6.61 6.12
CA LEU A 89 -3.97 -5.44 6.76
C LEU A 89 -3.29 -4.55 5.72
N ILE A 90 -3.69 -3.29 5.66
CA ILE A 90 -3.01 -2.24 4.88
C ILE A 90 -2.36 -1.27 5.85
N LEU A 91 -1.04 -1.12 5.75
CA LEU A 91 -0.23 -0.43 6.74
C LEU A 91 0.49 0.77 6.12
N PHE A 92 0.22 1.98 6.66
CA PHE A 92 0.94 3.20 6.35
C PHE A 92 1.31 3.87 7.67
N THR A 93 2.41 3.41 8.26
CA THR A 93 2.88 3.81 9.60
C THR A 93 4.35 4.16 9.56
N ARG A 94 4.81 5.00 10.51
CA ARG A 94 6.19 5.47 10.60
C ARG A 94 6.65 5.56 12.03
N PHE A 95 7.69 4.82 12.40
CA PHE A 95 8.39 4.88 13.69
C PHE A 95 7.46 4.81 14.92
N ARG A 96 6.46 3.91 14.88
CA ARG A 96 5.56 3.71 16.03
C ARG A 96 6.26 2.95 17.15
N ASP A 97 6.00 3.37 18.40
CA ASP A 97 6.46 2.77 19.65
C ASP A 97 5.21 2.42 20.47
N LEU A 98 4.48 1.41 19.99
CA LEU A 98 3.18 1.03 20.57
C LEU A 98 3.34 0.23 21.86
N PRO A 99 2.44 0.41 22.84
CA PRO A 99 2.38 -0.43 24.02
C PRO A 99 2.20 -1.92 23.67
N ASP A 100 2.67 -2.80 24.54
CA ASP A 100 2.63 -4.26 24.33
C ASP A 100 1.22 -4.78 24.02
N GLU A 101 0.19 -4.24 24.67
CA GLU A 101 -1.20 -4.58 24.39
C GLU A 101 -1.55 -4.32 22.92
N GLN A 102 -1.23 -3.15 22.40
CA GLN A 102 -1.49 -2.78 21.02
C GLN A 102 -0.62 -3.57 20.04
N MET A 103 0.66 -3.75 20.35
CA MET A 103 1.56 -4.58 19.53
C MET A 103 1.13 -6.05 19.49
N SER A 104 0.53 -6.58 20.55
CA SER A 104 0.07 -7.98 20.60
C SER A 104 -0.96 -8.30 19.50
N HIS A 105 -1.90 -7.39 19.22
CA HIS A 105 -2.86 -7.56 18.13
C HIS A 105 -2.17 -7.59 16.76
N PHE A 106 -1.21 -6.69 16.55
CA PHE A 106 -0.43 -6.66 15.32
C PHE A 106 0.39 -7.95 15.13
N VAL A 107 1.09 -8.40 16.17
CA VAL A 107 1.89 -9.63 16.12
C VAL A 107 1.01 -10.86 15.92
N LYS A 108 -0.14 -10.95 16.60
CA LYS A 108 -1.11 -12.02 16.39
C LYS A 108 -1.59 -12.07 14.93
N TYR A 109 -1.83 -10.90 14.32
CA TYR A 109 -2.18 -10.83 12.91
C TYR A 109 -1.04 -11.35 12.02
N LEU A 110 0.21 -10.95 12.25
CA LEU A 110 1.38 -11.45 11.51
C LEU A 110 1.53 -12.98 11.63
N GLU A 111 1.32 -13.51 12.84
CA GLU A 111 1.42 -14.94 13.10
C GLU A 111 0.32 -15.76 12.42
N SER A 112 -0.83 -15.16 12.14
CA SER A 112 -1.95 -15.82 11.47
C SER A 112 -1.69 -16.16 10.00
N GLY A 113 -0.65 -15.58 9.37
CA GLY A 113 -0.33 -15.79 7.96
C GLY A 113 -1.34 -15.17 7.00
N LYS A 114 -2.06 -14.13 7.44
CA LYS A 114 -2.98 -13.36 6.62
C LYS A 114 -2.26 -12.25 5.81
N PRO A 115 -2.84 -11.80 4.69
CA PRO A 115 -2.21 -10.86 3.76
C PRO A 115 -1.84 -9.51 4.36
N ILE A 116 -0.74 -8.92 3.86
CA ILE A 116 -0.23 -7.62 4.30
C ILE A 116 0.06 -6.75 3.08
N PHE A 117 -0.32 -5.48 3.17
CA PHE A 117 0.02 -4.47 2.19
C PHE A 117 0.72 -3.29 2.89
N GLY A 118 2.03 -3.17 2.67
CA GLY A 118 2.87 -2.09 3.22
C GLY A 118 3.00 -0.93 2.25
N ILE A 119 2.74 0.30 2.74
CA ILE A 119 2.83 1.53 1.96
C ILE A 119 3.93 2.40 2.52
N ARG A 120 4.85 2.85 1.68
CA ARG A 120 5.92 3.83 1.88
C ARG A 120 6.64 3.66 3.21
N THR A 121 6.31 4.45 4.22
CA THR A 121 6.94 4.43 5.54
C THR A 121 6.68 3.15 6.33
N ALA A 122 5.80 2.27 5.88
CA ALA A 122 5.64 0.95 6.47
C ALA A 122 6.95 0.15 6.49
N THR A 123 7.90 0.43 5.61
CA THR A 123 9.24 -0.16 5.62
C THR A 123 10.03 0.16 6.91
N HIS A 124 9.64 1.21 7.64
CA HIS A 124 10.15 1.60 8.94
C HIS A 124 9.01 1.90 9.93
N ALA A 125 8.01 1.02 9.92
CA ALA A 125 6.77 1.17 10.68
C ALA A 125 7.00 1.37 12.18
N PHE A 126 7.97 0.66 12.76
CA PHE A 126 8.19 0.60 14.21
C PHE A 126 9.58 1.08 14.62
N ALA A 127 9.63 1.75 15.78
CA ALA A 127 10.84 2.20 16.46
C ALA A 127 10.75 1.91 17.97
N ILE A 128 10.48 0.65 18.30
CA ILE A 128 10.32 0.13 19.65
C ILE A 128 11.70 0.10 20.33
N LYS A 129 11.75 0.50 21.60
CA LYS A 129 13.01 0.62 22.33
C LYS A 129 13.69 -0.73 22.53
N PRO A 130 15.02 -0.76 22.49
CA PRO A 130 15.78 -1.97 22.78
C PRO A 130 15.45 -2.51 24.19
N GLY A 131 15.23 -3.83 24.27
CA GLY A 131 14.92 -4.52 25.52
C GLY A 131 13.39 -4.64 25.81
N GLU A 132 12.54 -3.97 25.07
CA GLU A 132 11.10 -4.18 25.13
C GLU A 132 10.68 -5.46 24.38
N GLN A 133 9.52 -6.02 24.73
CA GLN A 133 9.07 -7.34 24.26
C GLN A 133 9.05 -7.47 22.73
N TYR A 134 8.73 -6.39 22.02
CA TYR A 134 8.58 -6.39 20.56
C TYR A 134 9.70 -5.62 19.83
N ALA A 135 10.84 -5.36 20.49
CA ALA A 135 11.97 -4.62 19.94
C ALA A 135 12.50 -5.17 18.61
N LYS A 136 12.39 -6.48 18.38
CA LYS A 136 12.80 -7.12 17.12
C LYS A 136 12.08 -6.59 15.87
N TYR A 137 10.87 -6.02 16.01
CA TYR A 137 10.12 -5.44 14.89
C TYR A 137 10.58 -4.04 14.50
N SER A 138 11.44 -3.40 15.32
CA SER A 138 12.01 -2.08 15.01
C SER A 138 12.76 -2.08 13.68
N TRP A 139 12.60 -1.02 12.91
CA TRP A 139 13.19 -0.83 11.57
C TRP A 139 14.70 -1.04 11.51
N ASN A 140 15.39 -0.77 12.60
CA ASN A 140 16.85 -0.89 12.75
C ASN A 140 17.27 -2.06 13.64
N SER A 141 16.40 -3.03 13.85
CA SER A 141 16.70 -4.22 14.66
C SER A 141 17.99 -4.91 14.19
N LYS A 142 18.78 -5.36 15.16
CA LYS A 142 19.99 -6.17 14.95
C LYS A 142 19.85 -7.57 15.57
N GLU A 143 18.63 -7.91 16.00
CA GLU A 143 18.36 -9.24 16.56
C GLU A 143 18.53 -10.29 15.46
N ALA A 144 19.21 -11.39 15.79
CA ALA A 144 19.52 -12.46 14.86
C ALA A 144 18.24 -13.04 14.22
N GLY A 145 18.16 -13.02 12.90
CA GLY A 145 16.98 -13.40 12.11
C GLY A 145 15.88 -12.33 12.04
N TRP A 146 16.09 -11.17 12.66
CA TRP A 146 15.21 -9.99 12.60
C TRP A 146 15.97 -8.70 12.24
N GLU A 147 17.13 -8.83 11.61
CA GLU A 147 17.91 -7.68 11.14
C GLU A 147 17.08 -6.82 10.18
N GLY A 148 16.95 -5.52 10.49
CA GLY A 148 16.10 -4.59 9.76
C GLY A 148 14.60 -4.72 10.08
N GLY A 149 14.26 -5.51 11.10
CA GLY A 149 12.93 -5.59 11.71
C GLY A 149 11.80 -5.98 10.75
N PHE A 150 10.60 -5.49 11.06
CA PHE A 150 9.39 -5.75 10.27
C PHE A 150 9.56 -5.41 8.78
N GLY A 151 10.17 -4.26 8.47
CA GLY A 151 10.38 -3.86 7.08
C GLY A 151 11.15 -4.92 6.29
N ARG A 152 12.33 -5.31 6.79
CA ARG A 152 13.19 -6.27 6.07
C ARG A 152 12.64 -7.68 6.09
N GLN A 153 12.14 -8.15 7.24
CA GLN A 153 11.79 -9.56 7.44
C GLN A 153 10.39 -9.91 6.91
N VAL A 154 9.48 -8.92 6.87
CA VAL A 154 8.09 -9.15 6.44
C VAL A 154 7.82 -8.48 5.09
N LEU A 155 8.18 -7.21 4.94
CA LEU A 155 7.89 -6.46 3.72
C LEU A 155 8.94 -6.66 2.61
N GLY A 156 10.14 -7.16 2.95
CA GLY A 156 11.22 -7.42 2.00
C GLY A 156 12.35 -6.39 2.06
N GLU A 157 12.11 -5.17 2.52
CA GLU A 157 13.18 -4.21 2.80
C GLU A 157 12.77 -3.24 3.91
N THR A 158 13.74 -2.82 4.72
CA THR A 158 13.61 -1.69 5.64
C THR A 158 14.07 -0.41 4.96
N TRP A 159 13.59 0.74 5.45
CA TRP A 159 14.09 2.03 4.98
C TRP A 159 15.60 2.17 5.26
N ILE A 160 16.33 2.68 4.26
CA ILE A 160 17.77 2.91 4.32
C ILE A 160 18.05 4.41 4.18
N ALA A 161 17.61 5.00 3.07
CA ALA A 161 17.80 6.39 2.73
C ALA A 161 16.82 6.81 1.61
N HIS A 162 16.76 8.09 1.34
CA HIS A 162 16.22 8.60 0.09
C HIS A 162 17.20 8.30 -1.05
N HIS A 163 16.65 7.92 -2.21
CA HIS A 163 17.41 7.69 -3.44
C HIS A 163 17.01 8.75 -4.46
N GLY A 164 17.87 9.73 -4.66
CA GLY A 164 17.55 11.00 -5.31
C GLY A 164 17.29 12.11 -4.31
N ASP A 165 16.98 13.30 -4.78
CA ASP A 165 16.78 14.48 -3.94
C ASP A 165 15.34 14.57 -3.44
N HIS A 166 15.11 14.26 -2.16
CA HIS A 166 13.80 14.38 -1.52
C HIS A 166 13.22 15.79 -1.69
N GLY A 167 11.96 15.86 -2.14
CA GLY A 167 11.26 17.13 -2.38
C GLY A 167 11.75 17.94 -3.60
N LYS A 168 12.65 17.38 -4.41
CA LYS A 168 13.16 18.00 -5.63
C LYS A 168 13.09 17.09 -6.86
N GLN A 169 13.08 15.78 -6.64
CA GLN A 169 13.02 14.76 -7.70
C GLN A 169 11.84 13.83 -7.45
N SER A 170 11.00 13.71 -8.46
CA SER A 170 9.83 12.84 -8.46
C SER A 170 10.15 11.47 -9.05
N THR A 171 9.19 10.56 -8.99
CA THR A 171 9.35 9.17 -9.44
C THR A 171 8.39 8.85 -10.58
N ARG A 172 8.90 8.24 -11.64
CA ARG A 172 8.08 7.55 -12.65
C ARG A 172 8.23 6.04 -12.51
N GLY A 173 7.08 5.33 -12.39
CA GLY A 173 7.08 3.87 -12.30
C GLY A 173 7.35 3.22 -13.66
N ARG A 174 8.33 2.33 -13.71
CA ARG A 174 8.68 1.50 -14.87
C ARG A 174 8.33 0.06 -14.58
N ILE A 175 7.48 -0.52 -15.40
CA ILE A 175 7.05 -1.93 -15.24
C ILE A 175 8.24 -2.86 -15.51
N VAL A 176 8.44 -3.84 -14.64
CA VAL A 176 9.39 -4.92 -14.86
C VAL A 176 8.83 -5.80 -15.98
N VAL A 177 9.52 -5.85 -17.11
CA VAL A 177 9.02 -6.46 -18.36
C VAL A 177 8.61 -7.92 -18.15
N GLU A 178 9.41 -8.69 -17.40
CA GLU A 178 9.17 -10.09 -17.09
C GLU A 178 7.93 -10.31 -16.21
N GLN A 179 7.43 -9.23 -15.58
CA GLN A 179 6.26 -9.23 -14.70
C GLN A 179 5.04 -8.55 -15.32
N ALA A 180 5.11 -8.09 -16.57
CA ALA A 180 4.05 -7.30 -17.21
C ALA A 180 2.67 -8.00 -17.22
N ALA A 181 2.64 -9.34 -17.16
CA ALA A 181 1.41 -10.13 -17.07
C ALA A 181 0.88 -10.31 -15.63
N HIS A 182 1.60 -9.82 -14.61
CA HIS A 182 1.20 -9.99 -13.23
C HIS A 182 -0.15 -9.31 -12.95
N PRO A 183 -1.10 -9.96 -12.24
CA PRO A 183 -2.45 -9.42 -12.02
C PRO A 183 -2.47 -8.02 -11.43
N ILE A 184 -1.54 -7.68 -10.54
CA ILE A 184 -1.41 -6.36 -9.91
C ILE A 184 -1.18 -5.25 -10.95
N LEU A 185 -0.50 -5.56 -12.06
CA LEU A 185 -0.19 -4.59 -13.13
C LEU A 185 -1.29 -4.46 -14.18
N ARG A 186 -2.36 -5.24 -14.08
CA ARG A 186 -3.43 -5.25 -15.09
C ARG A 186 -4.09 -3.87 -15.22
N GLY A 187 -4.13 -3.34 -16.44
CA GLY A 187 -4.69 -2.03 -16.77
C GLY A 187 -3.76 -0.84 -16.48
N ILE A 188 -2.47 -1.11 -16.20
CA ILE A 188 -1.44 -0.09 -16.04
C ILE A 188 -0.44 -0.23 -17.19
N LYS A 189 -0.11 0.88 -17.86
CA LYS A 189 0.94 0.91 -18.89
C LYS A 189 2.26 1.39 -18.29
N ASP A 190 3.37 1.03 -18.94
CA ASP A 190 4.69 1.50 -18.54
C ASP A 190 4.76 3.02 -18.52
N GLY A 191 5.25 3.60 -17.43
CA GLY A 191 5.40 5.04 -17.25
C GLY A 191 4.12 5.81 -16.88
N GLU A 192 2.93 5.18 -16.78
CA GLU A 192 1.69 5.86 -16.34
C GLU A 192 1.67 6.20 -14.83
N ILE A 193 2.42 5.45 -14.03
CA ILE A 193 2.59 5.81 -12.63
C ILE A 193 3.58 6.96 -12.55
N TRP A 194 3.10 8.10 -12.11
CA TRP A 194 3.93 9.23 -11.73
C TRP A 194 3.52 9.71 -10.35
N VAL A 195 4.50 9.94 -9.49
CA VAL A 195 4.29 10.41 -8.12
C VAL A 195 5.32 11.47 -7.76
N PRO A 196 4.93 12.56 -7.06
CA PRO A 196 5.84 13.58 -6.61
C PRO A 196 6.84 13.11 -5.56
N THR A 197 6.57 12.00 -4.86
CA THR A 197 7.52 11.45 -3.88
C THR A 197 8.72 10.81 -4.57
N ASP A 198 9.85 10.85 -3.89
CA ASP A 198 11.12 10.28 -4.32
C ASP A 198 11.19 8.75 -4.14
N VAL A 199 12.16 8.14 -4.79
CA VAL A 199 12.49 6.72 -4.63
C VAL A 199 13.19 6.51 -3.29
N TYR A 200 12.85 5.43 -2.57
CA TYR A 200 13.64 4.96 -1.43
C TYR A 200 14.77 4.04 -1.88
N GLU A 201 15.91 4.13 -1.20
CA GLU A 201 17.00 3.21 -1.42
C GLU A 201 16.58 1.79 -1.00
N VAL A 202 16.91 0.83 -1.86
CA VAL A 202 16.63 -0.60 -1.69
C VAL A 202 17.90 -1.39 -1.98
N ARG A 203 18.31 -2.27 -1.08
CA ARG A 203 19.45 -3.15 -1.29
C ARG A 203 19.14 -4.19 -2.35
N LEU A 204 20.03 -4.35 -3.32
CA LEU A 204 19.91 -5.34 -4.37
C LEU A 204 20.92 -6.48 -4.18
N PRO A 205 20.52 -7.74 -4.46
CA PRO A 205 19.16 -8.16 -4.79
C PRO A 205 18.22 -8.06 -3.58
N LEU A 206 16.92 -7.91 -3.84
CA LEU A 206 15.89 -8.10 -2.81
C LEU A 206 16.00 -9.51 -2.21
N PRO A 207 15.51 -9.75 -0.98
CA PRO A 207 15.50 -11.08 -0.39
C PRO A 207 14.85 -12.13 -1.28
N PRO A 208 15.26 -13.41 -1.16
CA PRO A 208 14.59 -14.51 -1.84
C PRO A 208 13.08 -14.50 -1.58
N GLY A 209 12.30 -14.68 -2.65
CA GLY A 209 10.83 -14.64 -2.60
C GLY A 209 10.23 -13.25 -2.94
N CYS A 210 11.02 -12.18 -2.90
CA CYS A 210 10.58 -10.88 -3.37
C CYS A 210 10.61 -10.82 -4.92
N VAL A 211 9.50 -10.38 -5.52
CA VAL A 211 9.36 -10.22 -6.96
C VAL A 211 9.08 -8.75 -7.28
N PRO A 212 10.06 -7.98 -7.80
CA PRO A 212 9.85 -6.60 -8.22
C PRO A 212 8.83 -6.51 -9.36
N LEU A 213 7.84 -5.65 -9.22
CA LEU A 213 6.81 -5.38 -10.23
C LEU A 213 7.03 -4.04 -10.94
N VAL A 214 7.43 -3.03 -10.17
CA VAL A 214 7.67 -1.67 -10.67
C VAL A 214 9.01 -1.18 -10.13
N LYS A 215 9.82 -0.59 -11.00
CA LYS A 215 11.04 0.16 -10.67
C LYS A 215 10.78 1.65 -10.74
N GLY A 216 11.45 2.42 -9.90
CA GLY A 216 11.37 3.88 -9.88
C GLY A 216 12.44 4.50 -10.77
N GLU A 217 11.99 5.23 -11.79
CA GLU A 217 12.86 6.13 -12.54
C GLU A 217 12.84 7.49 -11.83
N VAL A 218 13.99 7.90 -11.32
CA VAL A 218 14.16 9.22 -10.71
C VAL A 218 14.15 10.27 -11.81
N LEU A 219 13.28 11.28 -11.69
CA LEU A 219 13.16 12.38 -12.66
C LEU A 219 14.03 13.57 -12.25
N THR A 220 14.28 14.47 -13.21
CA THR A 220 15.10 15.69 -12.97
C THR A 220 14.42 16.72 -12.09
N GLY A 221 13.11 16.60 -11.86
CA GLY A 221 12.31 17.56 -11.10
C GLY A 221 10.99 16.98 -10.62
N MET A 222 10.05 17.87 -10.29
CA MET A 222 8.79 17.58 -9.61
C MET A 222 7.57 17.60 -10.55
N LYS A 223 7.77 17.57 -11.87
CA LYS A 223 6.68 17.56 -12.85
C LYS A 223 6.62 16.24 -13.57
N GLU A 224 5.43 15.80 -13.88
CA GLU A 224 5.22 14.57 -14.68
C GLU A 224 5.91 14.64 -16.06
N SER A 225 6.06 15.84 -16.62
CA SER A 225 6.73 16.08 -17.90
C SER A 225 8.26 16.04 -17.82
N ASP A 226 8.84 15.97 -16.61
CA ASP A 226 10.29 15.98 -16.46
C ASP A 226 10.89 14.66 -16.97
N GLY A 227 12.09 14.77 -17.54
CA GLY A 227 12.83 13.61 -18.04
C GLY A 227 13.60 12.88 -16.94
N PRO A 228 14.19 11.71 -17.27
CA PRO A 228 15.02 10.97 -16.33
C PRO A 228 16.21 11.79 -15.82
N ALA A 229 16.52 11.66 -14.54
CA ALA A 229 17.73 12.25 -13.97
C ALA A 229 18.98 11.60 -14.58
N LYS A 230 19.99 12.42 -14.85
CA LYS A 230 21.25 11.97 -15.44
C LYS A 230 22.18 11.36 -14.40
N GLY A 231 23.14 10.57 -14.86
CA GLY A 231 24.13 9.91 -14.00
C GLY A 231 23.67 8.54 -13.51
N LYS A 232 24.26 8.09 -12.40
CA LYS A 232 24.08 6.71 -11.93
C LYS A 232 22.80 6.45 -11.10
N VAL A 233 22.00 7.49 -10.83
CA VAL A 233 20.81 7.36 -9.97
C VAL A 233 19.77 6.39 -10.54
N ASN A 234 19.73 6.22 -11.86
CA ASN A 234 18.87 5.27 -12.56
C ASN A 234 19.61 4.00 -13.06
N GLU A 235 20.84 3.75 -12.58
CA GLU A 235 21.69 2.64 -13.03
C GLU A 235 22.22 1.80 -11.87
N PRO A 236 21.45 0.77 -11.41
CA PRO A 236 20.12 0.36 -11.86
C PRO A 236 19.00 1.17 -11.20
N MET A 237 17.85 1.28 -11.88
CA MET A 237 16.62 1.73 -11.23
C MET A 237 16.23 0.78 -10.11
N LEU A 238 15.84 1.33 -8.94
CA LEU A 238 15.47 0.56 -7.76
C LEU A 238 14.00 0.14 -7.77
N PRO A 239 13.65 -1.02 -7.19
CA PRO A 239 12.25 -1.42 -6.99
C PRO A 239 11.50 -0.40 -6.13
N VAL A 240 10.29 -0.01 -6.57
CA VAL A 240 9.35 0.83 -5.82
C VAL A 240 8.03 0.13 -5.53
N ALA A 241 7.80 -1.05 -6.14
CA ALA A 241 6.71 -1.95 -5.78
C ALA A 241 7.12 -3.39 -6.05
N TRP A 242 6.82 -4.29 -5.10
CA TRP A 242 7.14 -5.71 -5.19
C TRP A 242 6.17 -6.56 -4.39
N THR A 243 6.10 -7.85 -4.72
CA THR A 243 5.44 -8.86 -3.90
C THR A 243 6.45 -9.66 -3.11
N ASN A 244 6.02 -10.20 -1.98
CA ASN A 244 6.77 -11.10 -1.13
C ASN A 244 5.84 -12.17 -0.55
N THR A 245 6.41 -13.15 0.13
CA THR A 245 5.68 -14.11 0.96
C THR A 245 6.28 -14.10 2.35
N TYR A 246 5.44 -13.88 3.36
CA TYR A 246 5.82 -14.02 4.77
C TYR A 246 5.00 -15.15 5.39
N LYS A 247 5.66 -16.25 5.84
CA LYS A 247 4.94 -17.48 6.17
C LYS A 247 4.06 -17.94 5.00
N SER A 248 2.75 -18.01 5.17
CA SER A 248 1.77 -18.26 4.10
C SER A 248 1.13 -17.00 3.52
N ALA A 249 1.42 -15.83 4.09
CA ALA A 249 0.80 -14.58 3.69
C ALA A 249 1.33 -14.08 2.34
N ARG A 250 0.44 -13.63 1.48
CA ARG A 250 0.78 -12.75 0.36
C ARG A 250 1.10 -11.36 0.89
N VAL A 251 2.26 -10.84 0.55
CA VAL A 251 2.69 -9.50 0.95
C VAL A 251 2.91 -8.64 -0.28
N PHE A 252 2.31 -7.47 -0.31
CA PHE A 252 2.62 -6.43 -1.30
C PHE A 252 3.24 -5.23 -0.59
N THR A 253 4.29 -4.69 -1.16
CA THR A 253 5.00 -3.53 -0.62
C THR A 253 5.24 -2.51 -1.73
N THR A 254 5.04 -1.25 -1.39
CA THR A 254 5.41 -0.14 -2.27
C THR A 254 6.06 0.99 -1.47
N THR A 255 7.06 1.63 -2.06
CA THR A 255 7.71 2.83 -1.50
C THR A 255 7.11 4.13 -2.05
N MET A 256 6.07 4.04 -2.89
CA MET A 256 5.21 5.15 -3.31
C MET A 256 3.97 5.23 -2.40
N GLY A 257 3.31 6.38 -2.33
CA GLY A 257 2.00 6.44 -1.67
C GLY A 257 1.84 7.55 -0.62
N SER A 258 2.30 8.80 -0.88
CA SER A 258 1.80 9.94 -0.10
C SER A 258 0.32 10.23 -0.41
N ALA A 259 -0.31 11.11 0.37
CA ALA A 259 -1.65 11.57 0.03
C ALA A 259 -1.70 12.18 -1.37
N GLU A 260 -0.70 12.97 -1.73
CA GLU A 260 -0.58 13.60 -3.05
C GLU A 260 -0.35 12.57 -4.16
N ASP A 261 0.50 11.55 -3.93
CA ASP A 261 0.74 10.45 -4.87
C ASP A 261 -0.57 9.74 -5.27
N PHE A 262 -1.49 9.62 -4.31
CA PHE A 262 -2.75 8.90 -4.52
C PHE A 262 -3.70 9.60 -5.50
N SER A 263 -3.38 10.84 -5.92
CA SER A 263 -4.07 11.54 -7.02
C SER A 263 -3.79 10.92 -8.39
N ASN A 264 -2.71 10.12 -8.55
CA ASN A 264 -2.41 9.41 -9.79
C ASN A 264 -3.30 8.18 -9.95
N GLU A 265 -4.04 8.07 -11.06
CA GLU A 265 -4.98 6.96 -11.29
C GLU A 265 -4.28 5.61 -11.41
N ALA A 266 -3.12 5.57 -12.08
CA ALA A 266 -2.38 4.33 -12.25
C ALA A 266 -1.84 3.80 -10.92
N LEU A 267 -1.43 4.68 -9.99
CA LEU A 267 -1.08 4.29 -8.62
C LEU A 267 -2.29 3.75 -7.86
N ARG A 268 -3.45 4.41 -7.94
CA ARG A 268 -4.69 3.87 -7.33
C ARG A 268 -5.04 2.51 -7.88
N ARG A 269 -4.85 2.29 -9.19
CA ARG A 269 -5.06 0.99 -9.83
C ARG A 269 -4.11 -0.07 -9.31
N LEU A 270 -2.82 0.27 -9.15
CA LEU A 270 -1.83 -0.60 -8.53
C LEU A 270 -2.28 -1.01 -7.12
N PHE A 271 -2.78 -0.07 -6.32
CA PHE A 271 -3.21 -0.31 -4.94
C PHE A 271 -4.47 -1.19 -4.86
N VAL A 272 -5.49 -0.89 -5.65
CA VAL A 272 -6.72 -1.69 -5.69
C VAL A 272 -6.43 -3.11 -6.18
N ASN A 273 -5.64 -3.24 -7.24
CA ASN A 273 -5.25 -4.54 -7.76
C ASN A 273 -4.42 -5.33 -6.74
N ALA A 274 -3.52 -4.67 -6.01
CA ALA A 274 -2.72 -5.29 -4.95
C ALA A 274 -3.60 -5.78 -3.79
N ALA A 275 -4.59 -5.00 -3.37
CA ALA A 275 -5.54 -5.41 -2.34
C ALA A 275 -6.36 -6.65 -2.77
N LEU A 276 -6.88 -6.66 -3.99
CA LEU A 276 -7.60 -7.80 -4.56
C LEU A 276 -6.71 -9.03 -4.72
N TRP A 277 -5.48 -8.85 -5.20
CA TRP A 277 -4.51 -9.94 -5.33
C TRP A 277 -4.16 -10.53 -3.95
N ALA A 278 -3.95 -9.68 -2.95
CA ALA A 278 -3.58 -10.11 -1.60
C ALA A 278 -4.61 -11.07 -1.02
N VAL A 279 -5.90 -10.80 -1.21
CA VAL A 279 -7.00 -11.63 -0.69
C VAL A 279 -7.45 -12.75 -1.65
N GLY A 280 -6.67 -13.06 -2.69
CA GLY A 280 -6.97 -14.16 -3.63
C GLY A 280 -8.11 -13.86 -4.61
N ARG A 281 -8.34 -12.59 -4.94
CA ARG A 281 -9.35 -12.13 -5.89
C ARG A 281 -8.76 -11.69 -7.25
N GLU A 282 -7.58 -12.17 -7.61
CA GLU A 282 -6.86 -11.77 -8.82
C GLU A 282 -7.59 -12.09 -10.14
N VAL A 283 -8.45 -13.10 -10.15
CA VAL A 283 -9.26 -13.43 -11.34
C VAL A 283 -10.33 -12.37 -11.62
N GLN A 284 -10.73 -11.60 -10.61
CA GLN A 284 -11.72 -10.54 -10.72
C GLN A 284 -11.10 -9.18 -11.08
N ILE A 285 -9.77 -9.06 -11.04
CA ILE A 285 -9.07 -7.86 -11.49
C ILE A 285 -9.26 -7.73 -13.01
N SER A 286 -9.80 -6.61 -13.46
CA SER A 286 -10.00 -6.32 -14.87
C SER A 286 -9.18 -5.11 -15.34
N PHE A 287 -8.98 -4.97 -16.65
CA PHE A 287 -8.38 -3.75 -17.22
C PHE A 287 -9.19 -2.48 -16.93
N LYS A 288 -10.48 -2.64 -16.57
CA LYS A 288 -11.42 -1.57 -16.27
C LYS A 288 -11.86 -1.55 -14.79
N THR A 289 -11.09 -2.18 -13.90
CA THR A 289 -11.35 -2.11 -12.46
C THR A 289 -11.58 -0.65 -12.05
N ASP A 290 -12.70 -0.36 -11.40
CA ASP A 290 -13.05 1.00 -11.01
C ASP A 290 -12.19 1.46 -9.82
N VAL A 291 -11.36 2.47 -10.07
CA VAL A 291 -10.41 3.03 -9.09
C VAL A 291 -10.63 4.54 -8.92
N ARG A 292 -11.79 5.05 -9.40
CA ARG A 292 -12.12 6.47 -9.32
C ARG A 292 -12.26 6.90 -7.88
N LEU A 293 -11.80 8.10 -7.60
CA LEU A 293 -11.99 8.75 -6.31
C LEU A 293 -13.47 8.79 -5.91
N VAL A 294 -13.73 8.81 -4.62
CA VAL A 294 -15.08 8.87 -4.05
C VAL A 294 -15.26 10.21 -3.34
N GLY A 295 -16.06 11.09 -3.95
CA GLY A 295 -16.21 12.48 -3.51
C GLY A 295 -14.97 13.33 -3.86
N GLU A 296 -14.90 14.49 -3.24
CA GLU A 296 -13.76 15.40 -3.40
C GLU A 296 -12.52 14.88 -2.68
N TYR A 297 -11.37 15.08 -3.29
CA TYR A 297 -10.06 14.72 -2.72
C TYR A 297 -9.03 15.80 -3.04
N HIS A 298 -8.65 16.55 -2.02
CA HIS A 298 -7.69 17.65 -2.09
C HIS A 298 -6.54 17.37 -1.09
N PRO A 299 -5.59 16.50 -1.47
CA PRO A 299 -4.52 16.13 -0.56
C PRO A 299 -3.56 17.27 -0.32
N THR A 300 -3.07 17.36 0.90
CA THR A 300 -1.95 18.23 1.24
C THR A 300 -0.66 17.67 0.63
N SER A 301 0.18 18.55 0.11
CA SER A 301 1.50 18.13 -0.38
C SER A 301 2.38 17.65 0.79
N PHE A 302 3.10 16.56 0.61
CA PHE A 302 4.04 16.04 1.62
C PHE A 302 5.20 17.01 1.91
N LEU A 303 5.39 18.05 1.12
CA LEU A 303 6.36 19.12 1.38
C LEU A 303 5.87 20.12 2.43
N LEU A 304 4.60 20.07 2.79
CA LEU A 304 4.00 20.90 3.84
C LEU A 304 3.92 20.08 5.12
N SER A 305 4.58 20.59 6.18
CA SER A 305 4.50 19.99 7.52
C SER A 305 3.07 20.02 8.08
N TYR A 306 2.80 19.12 9.00
CA TYR A 306 1.55 19.09 9.79
C TYR A 306 1.39 20.33 10.65
#